data_ea089794f465fac83d86f7e86dd17242
#
_entry.id   ea089794f465fac83d86f7e86dd17242
#
_cell.length_a   1.000
_cell.length_b   1.000
_cell.length_c   1.000
_cell.angle_alpha   90.00
_cell.angle_beta   90.00
_cell.angle_gamma   90.00
#
_symmetry.space_group_name_H-M   'P 1'
#
loop_
_entity.id
_entity.type
_entity.pdbx_description
1 polymer ?
#
loop_
_entity_poly.entity_id
_entity_poly.type
_entity_poly.pdbx_seq_one_letter_code
_entity_poly.pdbx_strand_id
1 'polypeptide(L)'
;MKKRILSLFFTLLPLTMTAQESRTAYNFLRLPVSAHASALGGDNISIIEDDPSLIFSNPSLLSSVSDRNIGLNYMNYMSGVNTGSATYTHAINDRLTMAGSAQYLDYGSMKEVDENNNITGTFSARDISLGAYVSYNLSQRLVGGISAKWVTSYIGGYNSIAMCVDLGLNYYHPEQDLSISAVARNLGGQLKAFNEEYERLPFEMHAGITKKLAGAPLRLSLTFLDLTHWDYKFINHLAAGAEVILSDQIWLGAGMNFRRSNDMKLSQGDDSSSHGAGLTLGGGISLERFKLGVSYGKYHVSSTSLIANISFNI
;
A
#
# COMPACT_ATOMS: atom_id res chain seq x y z
N MET A 1 -0.29 36.70 -17.93
CA MET A 1 -1.27 35.82 -17.33
C MET A 1 -0.68 34.54 -16.68
N LYS A 2 0.52 34.08 -17.08
CA LYS A 2 1.12 32.80 -16.51
C LYS A 2 1.65 32.89 -15.07
N LYS A 3 1.90 34.07 -14.51
CA LYS A 3 2.41 34.23 -13.13
C LYS A 3 1.33 34.22 -12.04
N ARG A 4 0.05 34.37 -12.36
CA ARG A 4 -1.05 34.39 -11.38
C ARG A 4 -1.62 33.02 -11.05
N ILE A 5 -1.40 32.01 -11.87
CA ILE A 5 -1.88 30.63 -11.65
C ILE A 5 -0.98 29.90 -10.64
N LEU A 6 0.32 30.21 -10.61
CA LEU A 6 1.26 29.61 -9.66
C LEU A 6 1.06 30.13 -8.24
N SER A 7 0.55 31.37 -8.09
CA SER A 7 0.27 31.97 -6.77
C SER A 7 -1.00 31.41 -6.11
N LEU A 8 -1.96 30.91 -6.91
CA LEU A 8 -3.21 30.33 -6.37
C LEU A 8 -3.03 28.94 -5.79
N PHE A 9 -1.99 28.21 -6.20
CA PHE A 9 -1.69 26.87 -5.68
C PHE A 9 -0.98 26.90 -4.32
N PHE A 10 -0.34 28.02 -3.98
CA PHE A 10 0.42 28.16 -2.72
C PHE A 10 -0.38 28.74 -1.56
N THR A 11 -1.58 29.29 -1.81
CA THR A 11 -2.42 29.89 -0.78
C THR A 11 -3.47 28.94 -0.18
N LEU A 12 -3.49 27.66 -0.60
CA LEU A 12 -4.43 26.63 -0.10
C LEU A 12 -3.85 25.72 0.99
N LEU A 13 -2.69 26.08 1.57
CA LEU A 13 -2.10 25.34 2.69
C LEU A 13 -1.89 26.29 3.88
N PRO A 14 -2.89 26.46 4.73
CA PRO A 14 -2.76 26.04 6.11
C PRO A 14 -4.07 25.49 6.69
N LEU A 15 -4.32 24.23 6.56
CA LEU A 15 -5.15 23.52 7.51
C LEU A 15 -4.21 23.05 8.63
N THR A 16 -4.10 23.86 9.67
CA THR A 16 -3.55 23.44 10.96
C THR A 16 -4.42 22.32 11.51
N MET A 17 -4.11 21.10 11.14
CA MET A 17 -4.68 19.92 11.77
C MET A 17 -3.88 19.68 13.04
N THR A 18 -4.47 20.03 14.20
CA THR A 18 -3.99 19.54 15.50
C THR A 18 -4.15 18.02 15.49
N ALA A 19 -3.01 17.31 15.43
CA ALA A 19 -2.99 15.87 15.48
C ALA A 19 -3.31 15.42 16.91
N GLN A 20 -4.56 15.04 17.13
CA GLN A 20 -4.88 14.00 18.11
C GLN A 20 -4.58 12.67 17.44
N GLU A 21 -4.03 11.67 18.16
CA GLU A 21 -3.98 10.27 17.70
C GLU A 21 -5.39 9.89 17.23
N SER A 22 -5.63 10.02 15.95
CA SER A 22 -6.95 9.81 15.42
C SER A 22 -7.15 8.31 15.27
N ARG A 23 -8.04 7.75 16.04
CA ARG A 23 -8.59 6.42 15.79
C ARG A 23 -9.15 6.43 14.37
N THR A 24 -8.49 5.68 13.48
CA THR A 24 -8.94 5.51 12.10
C THR A 24 -9.59 4.16 11.94
N ALA A 25 -10.72 4.11 11.26
CA ALA A 25 -11.34 2.87 10.78
C ALA A 25 -10.64 2.36 9.51
N TYR A 26 -10.91 1.13 9.10
CA TYR A 26 -10.46 0.52 7.85
C TYR A 26 -8.94 0.49 7.67
N ASN A 27 -8.19 0.25 8.74
CA ASN A 27 -6.72 0.21 8.70
C ASN A 27 -6.15 -0.90 7.79
N PHE A 28 -6.96 -1.87 7.36
CA PHE A 28 -6.58 -2.87 6.37
C PHE A 28 -6.20 -2.24 5.01
N LEU A 29 -6.69 -1.02 4.70
CA LEU A 29 -6.31 -0.26 3.50
C LEU A 29 -4.84 0.17 3.50
N ARG A 30 -4.14 0.07 4.64
CA ARG A 30 -2.69 0.32 4.78
C ARG A 30 -1.85 -0.94 4.56
N LEU A 31 -2.46 -2.12 4.53
CA LEU A 31 -1.71 -3.35 4.35
C LEU A 31 -1.15 -3.44 2.92
N PRO A 32 0.11 -3.84 2.75
CA PRO A 32 0.66 -4.05 1.43
C PRO A 32 -0.03 -5.22 0.75
N VAL A 33 -0.34 -5.07 -0.51
CA VAL A 33 -0.92 -6.11 -1.37
C VAL A 33 0.14 -6.70 -2.28
N SER A 34 1.02 -5.86 -2.84
CA SER A 34 2.11 -6.31 -3.70
C SER A 34 3.23 -6.95 -2.89
N ALA A 35 3.61 -8.18 -3.24
CA ALA A 35 4.79 -8.84 -2.71
C ALA A 35 6.07 -8.07 -3.05
N HIS A 36 6.14 -7.48 -4.25
CA HIS A 36 7.27 -6.69 -4.69
C HIS A 36 7.42 -5.40 -3.84
N ALA A 37 6.36 -4.61 -3.74
CA ALA A 37 6.37 -3.42 -2.88
C ALA A 37 6.64 -3.77 -1.41
N SER A 38 6.09 -4.90 -0.95
CA SER A 38 6.32 -5.42 0.41
C SER A 38 7.78 -5.77 0.66
N ALA A 39 8.45 -6.43 -0.29
CA ALA A 39 9.87 -6.79 -0.19
C ALA A 39 10.77 -5.56 -0.02
N LEU A 40 10.34 -4.40 -0.51
CA LEU A 40 11.09 -3.14 -0.48
C LEU A 40 10.68 -2.19 0.65
N GLY A 41 10.30 -2.74 1.81
CA GLY A 41 9.93 -1.97 3.00
C GLY A 41 8.42 -1.84 3.23
N GLY A 42 7.60 -2.50 2.41
CA GLY A 42 6.15 -2.59 2.59
C GLY A 42 5.32 -1.51 1.91
N ASP A 43 5.91 -0.38 1.58
CA ASP A 43 5.18 0.82 1.11
C ASP A 43 5.82 1.48 -0.11
N ASN A 44 6.46 0.70 -1.00
CA ASN A 44 7.02 1.25 -2.23
C ASN A 44 5.89 1.70 -3.17
N ILE A 45 5.98 2.96 -3.65
CA ILE A 45 4.99 3.60 -4.52
C ILE A 45 5.56 4.01 -5.89
N SER A 46 6.83 3.72 -6.15
CA SER A 46 7.56 4.23 -7.31
C SER A 46 8.25 3.15 -8.15
N ILE A 47 8.11 1.88 -7.80
CA ILE A 47 8.62 0.79 -8.63
C ILE A 47 7.78 0.64 -9.90
N ILE A 48 8.44 0.61 -11.06
CA ILE A 48 7.81 0.42 -12.37
C ILE A 48 7.99 -1.03 -12.78
N GLU A 49 6.89 -1.78 -12.74
CA GLU A 49 6.84 -3.19 -13.11
C GLU A 49 5.47 -3.53 -13.70
N ASP A 50 5.43 -4.58 -14.51
CA ASP A 50 4.19 -5.16 -15.01
C ASP A 50 3.57 -6.07 -13.92
N ASP A 51 3.17 -5.46 -12.82
CA ASP A 51 2.54 -6.11 -11.67
C ASP A 51 1.24 -5.39 -11.30
N PRO A 52 0.07 -6.02 -11.55
CA PRO A 52 -1.23 -5.39 -11.28
C PRO A 52 -1.48 -5.13 -9.78
N SER A 53 -0.74 -5.76 -8.88
CA SER A 53 -0.86 -5.52 -7.44
C SER A 53 -0.29 -4.16 -6.99
N LEU A 54 0.55 -3.52 -7.80
CA LEU A 54 1.12 -2.19 -7.49
C LEU A 54 0.08 -1.05 -7.52
N ILE A 55 -1.10 -1.27 -8.16
CA ILE A 55 -2.18 -0.27 -8.18
C ILE A 55 -2.71 0.08 -6.79
N PHE A 56 -2.63 -0.86 -5.84
CA PHE A 56 -3.01 -0.61 -4.45
C PHE A 56 -2.06 0.34 -3.74
N SER A 57 -0.80 0.39 -4.17
CA SER A 57 0.21 1.32 -3.64
C SER A 57 0.10 2.70 -4.28
N ASN A 58 -0.07 2.75 -5.61
CA ASN A 58 -0.17 4.00 -6.38
C ASN A 58 -0.93 3.75 -7.70
N PRO A 59 -2.10 4.36 -7.92
CA PRO A 59 -2.91 4.13 -9.12
C PRO A 59 -2.22 4.58 -10.42
N SER A 60 -1.22 5.47 -10.38
CA SER A 60 -0.47 5.87 -11.57
C SER A 60 0.43 4.75 -12.11
N LEU A 61 0.79 3.75 -11.30
CA LEU A 61 1.59 2.60 -11.74
C LEU A 61 0.81 1.64 -12.64
N LEU A 62 -0.50 1.78 -12.71
CA LEU A 62 -1.36 0.99 -13.60
C LEU A 62 -0.95 1.10 -15.09
N SER A 63 -0.38 2.22 -15.51
CA SER A 63 0.07 2.43 -16.90
C SER A 63 1.21 1.50 -17.32
N SER A 64 1.94 0.89 -16.38
CA SER A 64 3.01 -0.07 -16.64
C SER A 64 2.53 -1.52 -16.70
N VAL A 65 1.26 -1.76 -16.39
CA VAL A 65 0.68 -3.11 -16.39
C VAL A 65 0.17 -3.47 -17.79
N SER A 66 0.49 -4.69 -18.20
CA SER A 66 0.05 -5.25 -19.49
C SER A 66 -1.47 -5.30 -19.62
N ASP A 67 -1.95 -5.22 -20.85
CA ASP A 67 -3.39 -5.39 -21.15
C ASP A 67 -3.88 -6.78 -20.76
N ARG A 68 -5.14 -6.85 -20.31
CA ARG A 68 -5.84 -8.09 -19.93
C ARG A 68 -5.08 -8.95 -18.92
N ASN A 69 -4.47 -8.29 -17.94
CA ASN A 69 -3.76 -8.96 -16.87
C ASN A 69 -4.72 -9.23 -15.71
N ILE A 70 -4.72 -10.47 -15.21
CA ILE A 70 -5.40 -10.88 -13.99
C ILE A 70 -4.36 -11.05 -12.89
N GLY A 71 -4.53 -10.38 -11.76
CA GLY A 71 -3.72 -10.53 -10.56
C GLY A 71 -4.51 -11.15 -9.42
N LEU A 72 -3.92 -12.10 -8.72
CA LEU A 72 -4.43 -12.69 -7.48
C LEU A 72 -3.37 -12.55 -6.40
N ASN A 73 -3.78 -12.07 -5.24
CA ASN A 73 -2.87 -11.81 -4.14
C ASN A 73 -3.43 -12.43 -2.86
N TYR A 74 -2.54 -12.98 -2.05
CA TYR A 74 -2.87 -13.53 -0.75
C TYR A 74 -1.84 -13.07 0.27
N MET A 75 -2.29 -12.71 1.46
CA MET A 75 -1.44 -12.39 2.59
C MET A 75 -1.95 -13.09 3.84
N ASN A 76 -1.09 -13.88 4.44
CA ASN A 76 -1.24 -14.27 5.84
C ASN A 76 -0.60 -13.15 6.67
N TYR A 77 -1.42 -12.39 7.39
CA TYR A 77 -0.96 -11.19 8.09
C TYR A 77 -0.38 -11.55 9.47
N MET A 78 -1.19 -11.53 10.52
CA MET A 78 -0.79 -11.90 11.86
C MET A 78 -1.97 -12.51 12.63
N SER A 79 -1.69 -13.35 13.61
CA SER A 79 -2.73 -13.92 14.51
C SER A 79 -3.88 -14.63 13.78
N GLY A 80 -3.60 -15.24 12.61
CA GLY A 80 -4.61 -15.94 11.81
C GLY A 80 -5.46 -15.04 10.90
N VAL A 81 -5.19 -13.74 10.84
CA VAL A 81 -5.82 -12.82 9.91
C VAL A 81 -5.30 -13.07 8.50
N ASN A 82 -6.22 -13.22 7.56
CA ASN A 82 -5.89 -13.47 6.16
C ASN A 82 -6.56 -12.44 5.26
N THR A 83 -5.86 -12.03 4.22
CA THR A 83 -6.44 -11.18 3.18
C THR A 83 -6.16 -11.74 1.80
N GLY A 84 -7.14 -11.63 0.93
CA GLY A 84 -7.02 -11.96 -0.47
C GLY A 84 -7.49 -10.79 -1.33
N SER A 85 -6.90 -10.63 -2.51
CA SER A 85 -7.39 -9.67 -3.49
C SER A 85 -7.26 -10.19 -4.91
N ALA A 86 -8.12 -9.67 -5.78
CA ALA A 86 -8.09 -9.92 -7.20
C ALA A 86 -8.11 -8.58 -7.95
N THR A 87 -7.43 -8.54 -9.08
CA THR A 87 -7.37 -7.39 -9.98
C THR A 87 -7.57 -7.84 -11.42
N TYR A 88 -8.19 -6.99 -12.23
CA TYR A 88 -8.24 -7.12 -13.68
C TYR A 88 -7.89 -5.79 -14.31
N THR A 89 -6.97 -5.80 -15.26
CA THR A 89 -6.51 -4.60 -15.97
C THR A 89 -6.90 -4.67 -17.45
N HIS A 90 -7.23 -3.51 -18.01
CA HIS A 90 -7.55 -3.36 -19.42
C HIS A 90 -7.02 -2.03 -19.96
N ALA A 91 -6.16 -2.10 -20.97
CA ALA A 91 -5.68 -0.93 -21.71
C ALA A 91 -6.72 -0.53 -22.76
N ILE A 92 -7.35 0.63 -22.57
CA ILE A 92 -8.34 1.16 -23.53
C ILE A 92 -7.63 1.69 -24.79
N ASN A 93 -6.47 2.31 -24.59
CA ASN A 93 -5.59 2.80 -25.67
C ASN A 93 -4.19 3.06 -25.09
N ASP A 94 -3.26 3.51 -25.90
CA ASP A 94 -1.85 3.77 -25.52
C ASP A 94 -1.66 4.78 -24.37
N ARG A 95 -2.69 5.52 -24.00
CA ARG A 95 -2.64 6.53 -22.95
C ARG A 95 -3.50 6.22 -21.74
N LEU A 96 -4.53 5.39 -21.90
CA LEU A 96 -5.55 5.16 -20.89
C LEU A 96 -5.63 3.69 -20.54
N THR A 97 -5.34 3.36 -19.31
CA THR A 97 -5.50 2.01 -18.73
C THR A 97 -6.47 2.07 -17.56
N MET A 98 -7.35 1.09 -17.48
CA MET A 98 -8.34 0.95 -16.41
C MET A 98 -8.13 -0.39 -15.68
N ALA A 99 -8.54 -0.44 -14.41
CA ALA A 99 -8.55 -1.69 -13.67
C ALA A 99 -9.72 -1.73 -12.68
N GLY A 100 -10.15 -2.94 -12.37
CA GLY A 100 -11.05 -3.24 -11.27
C GLY A 100 -10.34 -4.08 -10.23
N SER A 101 -10.68 -3.92 -8.95
CA SER A 101 -10.17 -4.76 -7.87
C SER A 101 -11.25 -5.14 -6.88
N ALA A 102 -11.04 -6.30 -6.24
CA ALA A 102 -11.76 -6.70 -5.04
C ALA A 102 -10.74 -7.15 -4.00
N GLN A 103 -10.90 -6.72 -2.75
CA GLN A 103 -10.07 -7.14 -1.62
C GLN A 103 -10.98 -7.60 -0.50
N TYR A 104 -10.62 -8.70 0.15
CA TYR A 104 -11.32 -9.29 1.29
C TYR A 104 -10.32 -9.57 2.41
N LEU A 105 -10.64 -9.17 3.60
CA LEU A 105 -9.86 -9.46 4.80
C LEU A 105 -10.76 -10.13 5.82
N ASP A 106 -10.27 -11.25 6.36
CA ASP A 106 -10.92 -12.06 7.38
C ASP A 106 -10.08 -12.03 8.67
N TYR A 107 -10.69 -11.56 9.74
CA TYR A 107 -10.05 -11.53 11.06
C TYR A 107 -10.21 -12.85 11.82
N GLY A 108 -10.93 -13.82 11.24
CA GLY A 108 -11.24 -15.09 11.90
C GLY A 108 -12.33 -14.97 12.96
N SER A 109 -12.40 -15.97 13.83
CA SER A 109 -13.36 -16.02 14.93
C SER A 109 -12.74 -15.49 16.22
N MET A 110 -13.41 -14.55 16.86
CA MET A 110 -13.02 -13.95 18.13
C MET A 110 -13.97 -14.38 19.23
N LYS A 111 -13.45 -14.54 20.46
CA LYS A 111 -14.27 -14.87 21.64
C LYS A 111 -15.00 -13.63 22.12
N GLU A 112 -16.29 -13.78 22.36
CA GLU A 112 -17.09 -12.81 23.09
C GLU A 112 -17.02 -13.13 24.58
N VAL A 113 -16.76 -12.13 25.41
CA VAL A 113 -16.63 -12.28 26.85
C VAL A 113 -17.51 -11.27 27.59
N ASP A 114 -18.07 -11.66 28.72
CA ASP A 114 -18.79 -10.78 29.62
C ASP A 114 -17.84 -9.92 30.48
N GLU A 115 -18.39 -9.05 31.32
CA GLU A 115 -17.65 -8.18 32.24
C GLU A 115 -16.79 -8.98 33.26
N ASN A 116 -17.05 -10.26 33.44
CA ASN A 116 -16.35 -11.18 34.36
C ASN A 116 -15.33 -12.07 33.61
N ASN A 117 -15.05 -11.79 32.32
CA ASN A 117 -14.20 -12.61 31.44
C ASN A 117 -14.73 -14.04 31.17
N ASN A 118 -16.02 -14.32 31.37
CA ASN A 118 -16.60 -15.59 30.95
C ASN A 118 -16.90 -15.52 29.43
N ILE A 119 -16.56 -16.61 28.73
CA ILE A 119 -16.86 -16.72 27.30
C ILE A 119 -18.36 -16.88 27.12
N THR A 120 -19.02 -15.93 26.48
CA THR A 120 -20.46 -15.92 26.19
C THR A 120 -20.81 -16.34 24.78
N GLY A 121 -19.79 -16.28 23.87
CA GLY A 121 -20.00 -16.63 22.48
C GLY A 121 -18.76 -16.44 21.63
N THR A 122 -18.97 -16.39 20.31
CA THR A 122 -17.96 -16.03 19.33
C THR A 122 -18.58 -15.09 18.29
N PHE A 123 -17.77 -14.15 17.79
CA PHE A 123 -18.12 -13.30 16.66
C PHE A 123 -16.99 -13.29 15.63
N SER A 124 -17.27 -12.80 14.43
CA SER A 124 -16.28 -12.62 13.36
C SER A 124 -16.26 -11.17 12.89
N ALA A 125 -15.11 -10.76 12.38
CA ALA A 125 -14.98 -9.48 11.69
C ALA A 125 -14.39 -9.70 10.30
N ARG A 126 -14.79 -8.86 9.36
CA ARG A 126 -14.33 -8.91 7.97
C ARG A 126 -14.45 -7.55 7.30
N ASP A 127 -13.50 -7.26 6.42
CA ASP A 127 -13.49 -6.07 5.60
C ASP A 127 -13.51 -6.43 4.12
N ILE A 128 -14.23 -5.65 3.33
CA ILE A 128 -14.34 -5.80 1.87
C ILE A 128 -14.09 -4.44 1.24
N SER A 129 -13.25 -4.40 0.20
CA SER A 129 -13.05 -3.23 -0.63
C SER A 129 -13.22 -3.58 -2.11
N LEU A 130 -14.03 -2.81 -2.81
CA LEU A 130 -14.15 -2.84 -4.27
C LEU A 130 -13.55 -1.57 -4.83
N GLY A 131 -12.62 -1.68 -5.78
CA GLY A 131 -11.89 -0.55 -6.36
C GLY A 131 -12.01 -0.46 -7.87
N ALA A 132 -12.14 0.76 -8.38
CA ALA A 132 -11.98 1.10 -9.78
C ALA A 132 -10.77 2.04 -9.92
N TYR A 133 -9.93 1.80 -10.91
CA TYR A 133 -8.68 2.52 -11.12
C TYR A 133 -8.59 3.00 -12.55
N VAL A 134 -8.02 4.18 -12.72
CA VAL A 134 -7.76 4.76 -14.03
C VAL A 134 -6.38 5.40 -13.99
N SER A 135 -5.52 5.08 -14.96
CA SER A 135 -4.27 5.80 -15.20
C SER A 135 -4.27 6.44 -16.59
N TYR A 136 -3.67 7.61 -16.68
CA TYR A 136 -3.57 8.36 -17.93
C TYR A 136 -2.16 8.91 -18.13
N ASN A 137 -1.57 8.64 -19.29
CA ASN A 137 -0.28 9.15 -19.70
C ASN A 137 -0.40 10.64 -20.08
N LEU A 138 -0.12 11.55 -19.12
CA LEU A 138 -0.16 13.00 -19.28
C LEU A 138 0.90 13.49 -20.26
N SER A 139 2.07 12.84 -20.25
CA SER A 139 3.16 13.03 -21.21
C SER A 139 3.94 11.74 -21.40
N GLN A 140 5.00 11.75 -22.19
CA GLN A 140 5.89 10.59 -22.39
C GLN A 140 6.57 10.10 -21.09
N ARG A 141 6.66 10.94 -20.06
CA ARG A 141 7.34 10.63 -18.79
C ARG A 141 6.48 10.84 -17.55
N LEU A 142 5.29 11.39 -17.70
CA LEU A 142 4.42 11.71 -16.56
C LEU A 142 3.08 11.01 -16.70
N VAL A 143 2.71 10.26 -15.68
CA VAL A 143 1.45 9.53 -15.56
C VAL A 143 0.67 10.04 -14.37
N GLY A 144 -0.61 10.30 -14.55
CA GLY A 144 -1.57 10.51 -13.48
C GLY A 144 -2.42 9.26 -13.27
N GLY A 145 -2.79 8.99 -12.02
CA GLY A 145 -3.68 7.88 -11.68
C GLY A 145 -4.70 8.29 -10.64
N ILE A 146 -5.90 7.74 -10.75
CA ILE A 146 -7.00 7.95 -9.81
C ILE A 146 -7.62 6.58 -9.49
N SER A 147 -7.96 6.35 -8.23
CA SER A 147 -8.82 5.23 -7.84
C SER A 147 -10.04 5.72 -7.09
N ALA A 148 -11.14 4.97 -7.16
CA ALA A 148 -12.29 5.11 -6.29
C ALA A 148 -12.56 3.76 -5.64
N LYS A 149 -12.72 3.76 -4.31
CA LYS A 149 -12.91 2.53 -3.52
C LYS A 149 -14.20 2.63 -2.71
N TRP A 150 -15.00 1.57 -2.78
CA TRP A 150 -16.13 1.31 -1.89
C TRP A 150 -15.68 0.32 -0.84
N VAL A 151 -15.85 0.67 0.42
CA VAL A 151 -15.38 -0.13 1.55
C VAL A 151 -16.56 -0.47 2.44
N THR A 152 -16.67 -1.72 2.84
CA THR A 152 -17.63 -2.15 3.87
C THR A 152 -16.93 -3.03 4.89
N SER A 153 -17.23 -2.81 6.15
CA SER A 153 -16.69 -3.55 7.30
C SER A 153 -17.81 -4.13 8.13
N TYR A 154 -17.62 -5.34 8.60
CA TYR A 154 -18.55 -6.07 9.47
C TYR A 154 -17.83 -6.49 10.74
N ILE A 155 -18.43 -6.24 11.88
CA ILE A 155 -17.93 -6.67 13.21
C ILE A 155 -19.14 -7.24 13.98
N GLY A 156 -19.22 -8.57 14.11
CA GLY A 156 -20.38 -9.22 14.69
C GLY A 156 -21.67 -8.84 13.95
N GLY A 157 -22.61 -8.22 14.66
CA GLY A 157 -23.89 -7.73 14.11
C GLY A 157 -23.84 -6.31 13.52
N TYR A 158 -22.71 -5.61 13.60
CA TYR A 158 -22.56 -4.23 13.16
C TYR A 158 -21.92 -4.17 11.78
N ASN A 159 -22.29 -3.16 10.99
CA ASN A 159 -21.63 -2.89 9.71
C ASN A 159 -21.44 -1.40 9.48
N SER A 160 -20.37 -1.09 8.78
CA SER A 160 -19.98 0.26 8.38
C SER A 160 -19.67 0.31 6.89
N ILE A 161 -19.89 1.47 6.26
CA ILE A 161 -19.66 1.71 4.83
C ILE A 161 -18.88 3.00 4.68
N ALA A 162 -17.89 2.99 3.78
CA ALA A 162 -17.12 4.16 3.43
C ALA A 162 -16.84 4.24 1.93
N MET A 163 -16.49 5.43 1.46
CA MET A 163 -15.93 5.68 0.13
C MET A 163 -14.66 6.50 0.24
N CYS A 164 -13.69 6.16 -0.57
CA CYS A 164 -12.45 6.94 -0.67
C CYS A 164 -11.85 6.91 -2.08
N VAL A 165 -10.96 7.86 -2.31
CA VAL A 165 -10.26 8.08 -3.58
C VAL A 165 -8.76 8.10 -3.29
N ASP A 166 -7.97 7.54 -4.21
CA ASP A 166 -6.53 7.76 -4.23
C ASP A 166 -6.16 8.59 -5.46
N LEU A 167 -5.17 9.45 -5.29
CA LEU A 167 -4.62 10.29 -6.36
C LEU A 167 -3.13 10.01 -6.45
N GLY A 168 -2.65 9.57 -7.61
CA GLY A 168 -1.27 9.21 -7.85
C GLY A 168 -0.65 9.97 -9.00
N LEU A 169 0.64 10.27 -8.87
CA LEU A 169 1.49 10.78 -9.93
C LEU A 169 2.77 9.95 -9.98
N ASN A 170 3.24 9.67 -11.18
CA ASN A 170 4.52 9.05 -11.42
C ASN A 170 5.25 9.75 -12.56
N TYR A 171 6.50 10.10 -12.32
CA TYR A 171 7.44 10.56 -13.34
C TYR A 171 8.48 9.48 -13.56
N TYR A 172 8.60 8.99 -14.78
CA TYR A 172 9.59 7.98 -15.16
C TYR A 172 10.52 8.49 -16.25
N HIS A 173 11.84 8.35 -16.02
CA HIS A 173 12.88 8.68 -16.96
C HIS A 173 13.57 7.40 -17.44
N PRO A 174 13.19 6.84 -18.62
CA PRO A 174 13.66 5.53 -19.07
C PRO A 174 15.18 5.43 -19.23
N GLU A 175 15.81 6.49 -19.78
CA GLU A 175 17.27 6.50 -20.02
C GLU A 175 18.11 6.47 -18.74
N GLN A 176 17.53 6.85 -17.61
CA GLN A 176 18.17 6.86 -16.30
C GLN A 176 17.65 5.77 -15.37
N ASP A 177 16.67 4.99 -15.79
CA ASP A 177 15.92 4.06 -14.94
C ASP A 177 15.51 4.70 -13.61
N LEU A 178 15.02 5.94 -13.68
CA LEU A 178 14.63 6.75 -12.54
C LEU A 178 13.12 6.95 -12.51
N SER A 179 12.49 6.53 -11.45
CA SER A 179 11.07 6.76 -11.17
C SER A 179 10.91 7.60 -9.91
N ILE A 180 10.06 8.62 -9.98
CA ILE A 180 9.68 9.48 -8.86
C ILE A 180 8.16 9.52 -8.79
N SER A 181 7.60 9.24 -7.63
CA SER A 181 6.16 9.19 -7.41
C SER A 181 5.71 10.02 -6.23
N ALA A 182 4.45 10.44 -6.30
CA ALA A 182 3.71 10.96 -5.17
C ALA A 182 2.29 10.38 -5.19
N VAL A 183 1.75 10.08 -4.01
CA VAL A 183 0.39 9.56 -3.88
C VAL A 183 -0.28 10.11 -2.63
N ALA A 184 -1.57 10.44 -2.75
CA ALA A 184 -2.49 10.66 -1.64
C ALA A 184 -3.48 9.51 -1.63
N ARG A 185 -3.55 8.76 -0.52
CA ARG A 185 -4.37 7.55 -0.39
C ARG A 185 -5.51 7.75 0.59
N ASN A 186 -6.64 7.08 0.31
CA ASN A 186 -7.78 6.98 1.21
C ASN A 186 -8.41 8.33 1.56
N LEU A 187 -8.42 9.27 0.61
CA LEU A 187 -9.13 10.54 0.74
C LEU A 187 -10.64 10.31 0.65
N GLY A 188 -11.33 10.40 1.77
CA GLY A 188 -12.78 10.10 1.82
C GLY A 188 -13.34 10.07 3.23
N GLY A 189 -14.47 9.40 3.40
CA GLY A 189 -15.15 9.31 4.68
C GLY A 189 -16.13 8.14 4.76
N GLN A 190 -16.63 7.90 5.97
CA GLN A 190 -17.71 6.96 6.20
C GLN A 190 -19.04 7.54 5.69
N LEU A 191 -19.82 6.70 5.03
CA LEU A 191 -21.21 6.95 4.65
C LEU A 191 -22.18 6.39 5.70
N LYS A 192 -21.76 5.31 6.37
CA LYS A 192 -22.46 4.67 7.48
C LYS A 192 -21.46 4.27 8.54
N ALA A 193 -21.60 4.75 9.76
CA ALA A 193 -20.80 4.34 10.91
C ALA A 193 -21.28 2.99 11.47
N PHE A 194 -20.46 2.32 12.31
CA PHE A 194 -20.88 1.12 13.03
C PHE A 194 -21.95 1.40 14.07
N ASN A 195 -21.87 2.57 14.68
CA ASN A 195 -22.81 3.13 15.66
C ASN A 195 -23.14 4.58 15.28
N GLU A 196 -23.36 5.45 16.22
CA GLU A 196 -23.67 6.87 15.98
C GLU A 196 -22.42 7.73 15.68
N GLU A 197 -21.21 7.24 15.99
CA GLU A 197 -19.96 7.98 15.83
C GLU A 197 -19.26 7.64 14.53
N TYR A 198 -18.90 8.67 13.74
CA TYR A 198 -18.16 8.53 12.51
C TYR A 198 -16.65 8.58 12.79
N GLU A 199 -15.94 7.59 12.25
CA GLU A 199 -14.49 7.49 12.34
C GLU A 199 -13.82 7.99 11.05
N ARG A 200 -12.59 8.46 11.18
CA ARG A 200 -11.80 8.92 10.02
C ARG A 200 -11.22 7.73 9.25
N LEU A 201 -11.10 7.88 7.93
CA LEU A 201 -10.33 6.95 7.11
C LEU A 201 -8.82 7.19 7.30
N PRO A 202 -7.99 6.18 7.01
CA PRO A 202 -6.54 6.27 7.14
C PRO A 202 -5.93 7.06 5.95
N PHE A 203 -6.20 8.36 5.90
CA PHE A 203 -5.64 9.25 4.89
C PHE A 203 -4.12 9.39 5.06
N GLU A 204 -3.38 9.20 3.99
CA GLU A 204 -1.92 9.28 3.96
C GLU A 204 -1.42 9.90 2.66
N MET A 205 -0.31 10.63 2.77
CA MET A 205 0.44 11.10 1.60
C MET A 205 1.85 10.51 1.64
N HIS A 206 2.31 10.02 0.50
CA HIS A 206 3.64 9.44 0.35
C HIS A 206 4.35 10.06 -0.86
N ALA A 207 5.67 10.12 -0.79
CA ALA A 207 6.54 10.42 -1.93
C ALA A 207 7.61 9.34 -2.03
N GLY A 208 7.99 8.94 -3.23
CA GLY A 208 8.94 7.85 -3.43
C GLY A 208 9.86 8.07 -4.62
N ILE A 209 11.03 7.48 -4.54
CA ILE A 209 12.01 7.44 -5.60
C ILE A 209 12.55 6.02 -5.73
N THR A 210 12.64 5.53 -6.95
CA THR A 210 13.26 4.24 -7.29
C THR A 210 14.23 4.46 -8.44
N LYS A 211 15.44 3.92 -8.31
CA LYS A 211 16.49 4.04 -9.33
C LYS A 211 17.25 2.74 -9.48
N LYS A 212 17.37 2.25 -10.71
CA LYS A 212 18.33 1.21 -11.10
C LYS A 212 19.70 1.85 -11.34
N LEU A 213 20.74 1.25 -10.77
CA LEU A 213 22.11 1.73 -10.90
C LEU A 213 22.70 1.32 -12.24
N ALA A 214 23.27 2.28 -12.97
CA ALA A 214 23.94 1.99 -14.24
C ALA A 214 25.14 1.07 -14.02
N GLY A 215 25.23 -0.01 -14.81
CA GLY A 215 26.32 -0.97 -14.73
C GLY A 215 26.29 -1.93 -13.55
N ALA A 216 25.24 -1.91 -12.73
CA ALA A 216 25.04 -2.84 -11.64
C ALA A 216 23.63 -3.45 -11.67
N PRO A 217 23.46 -4.72 -11.31
CA PRO A 217 22.13 -5.36 -11.24
C PRO A 217 21.38 -4.95 -9.96
N LEU A 218 21.50 -3.69 -9.56
CA LEU A 218 20.93 -3.15 -8.33
C LEU A 218 19.90 -2.07 -8.62
N ARG A 219 18.73 -2.16 -7.97
CA ARG A 219 17.72 -1.12 -7.92
C ARG A 219 17.50 -0.72 -6.47
N LEU A 220 17.56 0.57 -6.19
CA LEU A 220 17.39 1.15 -4.88
C LEU A 220 16.10 1.96 -4.83
N SER A 221 15.41 1.92 -3.71
CA SER A 221 14.19 2.70 -3.49
C SER A 221 14.19 3.37 -2.12
N LEU A 222 13.60 4.54 -2.07
CA LEU A 222 13.34 5.29 -0.85
C LEU A 222 11.93 5.85 -0.92
N THR A 223 11.13 5.58 0.10
CA THR A 223 9.76 6.11 0.22
C THR A 223 9.64 6.91 1.49
N PHE A 224 9.13 8.12 1.35
CA PHE A 224 8.72 9.00 2.45
C PHE A 224 7.26 8.72 2.75
N LEU A 225 7.00 8.21 3.95
CA LEU A 225 5.70 7.76 4.41
C LEU A 225 4.98 8.85 5.17
N ASP A 226 3.66 8.87 5.05
CA ASP A 226 2.75 9.64 5.91
C ASP A 226 3.19 11.11 6.10
N LEU A 227 3.34 11.82 4.98
CA LEU A 227 3.72 13.23 4.97
C LEU A 227 2.64 14.17 5.54
N THR A 228 1.54 13.60 6.02
CA THR A 228 0.44 14.33 6.67
C THR A 228 0.61 14.49 8.19
N HIS A 229 1.45 13.66 8.80
CA HIS A 229 1.67 13.64 10.25
C HIS A 229 3.17 13.85 10.56
N TRP A 230 3.56 15.06 10.93
CA TRP A 230 4.96 15.43 11.23
C TRP A 230 5.33 15.35 12.70
N ASP A 231 4.48 14.76 13.54
CA ASP A 231 4.72 14.59 14.98
C ASP A 231 5.76 13.50 15.28
N TYR A 232 6.08 12.67 14.28
CA TYR A 232 7.09 11.61 14.37
C TYR A 232 8.50 12.14 14.07
N LYS A 233 9.52 11.42 14.56
CA LYS A 233 10.90 11.68 14.15
C LYS A 233 11.04 11.47 12.63
N PHE A 234 11.84 12.29 11.96
CA PHE A 234 12.04 12.22 10.50
C PHE A 234 12.34 10.80 9.99
N ILE A 235 13.15 10.02 10.72
CA ILE A 235 13.48 8.63 10.33
C ILE A 235 12.24 7.73 10.23
N ASN A 236 11.19 7.99 11.00
CA ASN A 236 9.96 7.21 10.98
C ASN A 236 9.11 7.47 9.72
N HIS A 237 9.46 8.49 8.95
CA HIS A 237 8.84 8.73 7.64
C HIS A 237 9.55 8.00 6.51
N LEU A 238 10.53 7.14 6.80
CA LEU A 238 11.32 6.49 5.77
C LEU A 238 11.03 4.99 5.68
N ALA A 239 10.91 4.50 4.45
CA ALA A 239 11.08 3.11 4.09
C ALA A 239 12.13 3.03 2.98
N ALA A 240 13.12 2.16 3.13
CA ALA A 240 14.19 1.96 2.17
C ALA A 240 14.16 0.52 1.65
N GLY A 241 14.42 0.34 0.36
CA GLY A 241 14.51 -0.96 -0.28
C GLY A 241 15.70 -1.06 -1.22
N ALA A 242 16.23 -2.26 -1.32
CA ALA A 242 17.27 -2.61 -2.28
C ALA A 242 16.90 -3.94 -2.95
N GLU A 243 17.13 -4.02 -4.24
CA GLU A 243 16.79 -5.17 -5.06
C GLU A 243 17.96 -5.53 -5.95
N VAL A 244 18.23 -6.83 -6.06
CA VAL A 244 19.17 -7.41 -7.00
C VAL A 244 18.37 -8.03 -8.14
N ILE A 245 18.58 -7.54 -9.36
CA ILE A 245 17.98 -8.06 -10.59
C ILE A 245 18.95 -9.11 -11.16
N LEU A 246 18.70 -10.38 -10.85
CA LEU A 246 19.55 -11.49 -11.26
C LEU A 246 19.46 -11.79 -12.76
N SER A 247 18.30 -11.56 -13.33
CA SER A 247 18.02 -11.64 -14.78
C SER A 247 16.75 -10.81 -15.08
N ASP A 248 16.39 -10.70 -16.35
CA ASP A 248 15.10 -10.06 -16.75
C ASP A 248 13.87 -10.77 -16.17
N GLN A 249 14.07 -11.97 -15.64
CA GLN A 249 12.99 -12.80 -15.10
C GLN A 249 13.02 -12.93 -13.58
N ILE A 250 14.16 -12.71 -12.91
CA ILE A 250 14.33 -13.04 -11.49
C ILE A 250 14.88 -11.84 -10.74
N TRP A 251 14.19 -11.46 -9.69
CA TRP A 251 14.63 -10.44 -8.74
C TRP A 251 14.60 -10.97 -7.30
N LEU A 252 15.47 -10.41 -6.45
CA LEU A 252 15.51 -10.59 -5.01
C LEU A 252 15.59 -9.23 -4.35
N GLY A 253 14.72 -8.97 -3.38
CA GLY A 253 14.63 -7.67 -2.70
C GLY A 253 14.69 -7.80 -1.19
N ALA A 254 15.19 -6.75 -0.56
CA ALA A 254 15.16 -6.54 0.88
C ALA A 254 14.82 -5.09 1.19
N GLY A 255 14.12 -4.85 2.31
CA GLY A 255 13.73 -3.52 2.70
C GLY A 255 13.57 -3.35 4.20
N MET A 256 13.49 -2.10 4.61
CA MET A 256 13.30 -1.69 6.00
C MET A 256 12.31 -0.54 6.08
N ASN A 257 11.29 -0.71 6.89
CA ASN A 257 10.37 0.34 7.30
C ASN A 257 10.75 0.85 8.69
N PHE A 258 11.33 2.02 8.74
CA PHE A 258 11.86 2.57 9.99
C PHE A 258 10.74 2.96 10.98
N ARG A 259 9.56 3.40 10.50
CA ARG A 259 8.40 3.67 11.34
C ARG A 259 7.96 2.41 12.05
N ARG A 260 7.70 1.35 11.30
CA ARG A 260 7.29 0.05 11.83
C ARG A 260 8.30 -0.52 12.83
N SER A 261 9.59 -0.37 12.53
CA SER A 261 10.66 -0.75 13.45
C SER A 261 10.61 0.03 14.77
N ASN A 262 10.29 1.32 14.72
CA ASN A 262 10.24 2.17 15.90
C ASN A 262 8.96 1.97 16.71
N ASP A 263 7.81 1.85 16.06
CA ASP A 263 6.51 1.69 16.71
C ASP A 263 6.41 0.34 17.45
N MET A 264 7.18 -0.66 16.99
CA MET A 264 7.21 -2.02 17.56
C MET A 264 8.38 -2.24 18.52
N LYS A 265 9.07 -1.19 18.98
CA LYS A 265 10.13 -1.35 20.00
C LYS A 265 9.55 -1.72 21.35
N LEU A 266 10.08 -2.81 21.91
CA LEU A 266 9.84 -3.19 23.27
C LEU A 266 11.02 -2.72 24.12
N SER A 267 10.75 -1.94 25.17
CA SER A 267 11.75 -1.48 26.13
C SER A 267 11.66 -2.35 27.40
N GLN A 268 12.75 -2.96 27.77
CA GLN A 268 12.87 -3.72 29.03
C GLN A 268 14.09 -3.20 29.79
N GLY A 269 13.87 -2.27 30.72
CA GLY A 269 14.94 -1.52 31.38
C GLY A 269 15.65 -0.57 30.41
N ASP A 270 16.97 -0.61 30.39
CA ASP A 270 17.80 0.22 29.49
C ASP A 270 17.91 -0.38 28.07
N ASP A 271 17.49 -1.62 27.85
CA ASP A 271 17.52 -2.27 26.55
C ASP A 271 16.22 -2.03 25.77
N SER A 272 16.36 -1.66 24.49
CA SER A 272 15.23 -1.56 23.56
C SER A 272 15.50 -2.35 22.29
N SER A 273 14.56 -3.22 21.91
CA SER A 273 14.68 -4.05 20.68
C SER A 273 13.38 -4.08 19.91
N SER A 274 13.46 -3.89 18.60
CA SER A 274 12.33 -4.10 17.68
C SER A 274 12.22 -5.55 17.22
N HIS A 275 13.14 -6.44 17.62
CA HIS A 275 13.20 -7.84 17.20
C HIS A 275 13.11 -8.01 15.66
N GLY A 276 13.65 -7.03 14.91
CA GLY A 276 13.62 -7.01 13.45
C GLY A 276 12.27 -6.60 12.84
N ALA A 277 11.33 -6.05 13.62
CA ALA A 277 10.12 -5.47 13.07
C ALA A 277 10.46 -4.37 12.05
N GLY A 278 9.74 -4.33 10.93
CA GLY A 278 10.01 -3.44 9.80
C GLY A 278 10.93 -4.03 8.74
N LEU A 279 11.65 -5.13 9.02
CA LEU A 279 12.44 -5.83 8.01
C LEU A 279 11.52 -6.60 7.05
N THR A 280 11.84 -6.53 5.76
CA THR A 280 11.14 -7.25 4.69
C THR A 280 12.13 -7.88 3.74
N LEU A 281 11.75 -9.03 3.19
CA LEU A 281 12.52 -9.77 2.20
C LEU A 281 11.55 -10.32 1.16
N GLY A 282 11.98 -10.48 -0.08
CA GLY A 282 11.15 -11.12 -1.08
C GLY A 282 11.89 -11.40 -2.37
N GLY A 283 11.19 -12.05 -3.26
CA GLY A 283 11.69 -12.36 -4.59
C GLY A 283 10.55 -12.70 -5.52
N GLY A 284 10.82 -12.68 -6.80
CA GLY A 284 9.85 -13.01 -7.81
C GLY A 284 10.46 -13.54 -9.08
N ILE A 285 9.59 -14.20 -9.84
CA ILE A 285 9.90 -14.78 -11.15
C ILE A 285 8.86 -14.28 -12.14
N SER A 286 9.34 -13.72 -13.26
CA SER A 286 8.53 -13.27 -14.38
C SER A 286 8.75 -14.20 -15.56
N LEU A 287 7.73 -14.99 -15.91
CA LEU A 287 7.69 -15.80 -17.13
C LEU A 287 6.86 -15.04 -18.18
N GLU A 288 6.85 -15.50 -19.43
CA GLU A 288 6.15 -14.79 -20.52
C GLU A 288 4.68 -14.43 -20.20
N ARG A 289 3.95 -15.33 -19.57
CA ARG A 289 2.52 -15.14 -19.24
C ARG A 289 2.23 -15.13 -17.75
N PHE A 290 3.12 -15.68 -16.94
CA PHE A 290 2.94 -15.81 -15.50
C PHE A 290 3.99 -15.05 -14.75
N LYS A 291 3.58 -14.34 -13.69
CA LYS A 291 4.50 -13.73 -12.74
C LYS A 291 4.14 -14.21 -11.34
N LEU A 292 5.14 -14.57 -10.60
CA LEU A 292 5.02 -15.01 -9.21
C LEU A 292 5.90 -14.13 -8.34
N GLY A 293 5.36 -13.65 -7.26
CA GLY A 293 6.08 -12.89 -6.25
C GLY A 293 5.77 -13.42 -4.87
N VAL A 294 6.77 -13.51 -4.01
CA VAL A 294 6.61 -13.87 -2.60
C VAL A 294 7.42 -12.90 -1.77
N SER A 295 6.85 -12.42 -0.68
CA SER A 295 7.56 -11.61 0.30
C SER A 295 7.24 -12.03 1.73
N TYR A 296 8.26 -11.90 2.55
CA TYR A 296 8.21 -12.06 3.98
C TYR A 296 8.38 -10.69 4.63
N GLY A 297 7.53 -10.35 5.57
CA GLY A 297 7.62 -9.11 6.32
C GLY A 297 7.40 -9.34 7.81
N LYS A 298 8.19 -8.68 8.64
CA LYS A 298 7.98 -8.67 10.07
C LYS A 298 7.20 -7.42 10.46
N TYR A 299 5.88 -7.55 10.39
CA TYR A 299 4.94 -6.46 10.66
C TYR A 299 4.62 -6.30 12.15
N HIS A 300 4.96 -7.30 12.97
CA HIS A 300 4.79 -7.26 14.42
C HIS A 300 5.96 -7.99 15.10
N VAL A 301 6.28 -7.65 16.36
CA VAL A 301 7.40 -8.27 17.10
C VAL A 301 7.25 -9.76 17.29
N SER A 302 6.02 -10.24 17.49
CA SER A 302 5.71 -11.65 17.80
C SER A 302 5.20 -12.44 16.60
N SER A 303 4.99 -11.83 15.43
CA SER A 303 4.45 -12.53 14.28
C SER A 303 5.10 -12.08 12.98
N THR A 304 5.02 -12.94 11.99
CA THR A 304 5.53 -12.72 10.63
C THR A 304 4.38 -12.77 9.65
N SER A 305 4.50 -12.05 8.56
CA SER A 305 3.52 -12.04 7.49
C SER A 305 4.15 -12.53 6.19
N LEU A 306 3.38 -13.29 5.43
CA LEU A 306 3.75 -13.79 4.13
C LEU A 306 2.77 -13.25 3.08
N ILE A 307 3.29 -12.69 2.00
CA ILE A 307 2.51 -12.26 0.84
C ILE A 307 2.91 -13.10 -0.36
N ALA A 308 1.94 -13.57 -1.10
CA ALA A 308 2.12 -14.25 -2.38
C ALA A 308 1.26 -13.57 -3.44
N ASN A 309 1.86 -13.26 -4.59
CA ASN A 309 1.17 -12.73 -5.75
C ASN A 309 1.36 -13.66 -6.93
N ILE A 310 0.31 -13.81 -7.70
CA ILE A 310 0.35 -14.44 -9.02
C ILE A 310 -0.36 -13.52 -10.01
N SER A 311 0.21 -13.28 -11.17
CA SER A 311 -0.46 -12.60 -12.25
C SER A 311 -0.34 -13.37 -13.56
N PHE A 312 -1.33 -13.15 -14.42
CA PHE A 312 -1.47 -13.86 -15.68
C PHE A 312 -1.98 -12.93 -16.77
N ASN A 313 -1.29 -12.91 -17.90
CA ASN A 313 -1.70 -12.18 -19.12
C ASN A 313 -2.49 -13.12 -20.04
N ILE A 314 -3.73 -12.71 -20.38
CA ILE A 314 -4.65 -13.45 -21.26
C ILE A 314 -4.40 -13.12 -22.73
#